data_c7d26cdfc7d9a02af8ed8bc1eed94743
#
_entry.id   c7d26cdfc7d9a02af8ed8bc1eed94743
#
_cell.length_a   1.000
_cell.length_b   1.000
_cell.length_c   1.000
_cell.angle_alpha   90.00
_cell.angle_beta   90.00
_cell.angle_gamma   90.00
#
_symmetry.space_group_name_H-M   'P 1'
#
loop_
_entity.id
_entity.type
_entity.pdbx_description
1 polymer ?
#
loop_
_entity_poly.entity_id
_entity_poly.type
_entity_poly.pdbx_seq_one_letter_code
_entity_poly.pdbx_strand_id
1 'polypeptide(L)'
;MNIYLIRHTAVYNPNKLCYGQSEIPLEENFTVDFDWIKDHLQLKEDTLFYSSPFRRCTKLANFLSNDQYKTDPRLTELNFGDWEMKPWNTIPEKELTPWMEDFVNHRMKKGENFNDLYERAIQFYEELTSTETQDIVILTHAGVIRSITSYILDFPLEKAFNLQVDYSSISKLEYDAKNQLSKVVYTNLNAASFGIAKKIID
;
A
#
# COMPACT_ATOMS: atom_id res chain seq x y z
N MET A 1 12.15 -4.30 -16.00
CA MET A 1 10.80 -4.62 -15.48
C MET A 1 10.28 -3.40 -14.75
N ASN A 2 9.04 -2.95 -15.03
CA ASN A 2 8.37 -1.92 -14.25
C ASN A 2 7.53 -2.57 -13.15
N ILE A 3 7.54 -1.97 -11.95
CA ILE A 3 6.71 -2.41 -10.83
C ILE A 3 5.91 -1.20 -10.35
N TYR A 4 4.58 -1.31 -10.37
CA TYR A 4 3.68 -0.28 -9.89
C TYR A 4 3.12 -0.70 -8.52
N LEU A 5 3.38 0.11 -7.50
CA LEU A 5 2.78 -0.04 -6.19
C LEU A 5 1.59 0.92 -6.09
N ILE A 6 0.40 0.40 -5.86
CA ILE A 6 -0.84 1.19 -5.83
C ILE A 6 -1.50 1.05 -4.48
N ARG A 7 -1.71 2.17 -3.79
CA ARG A 7 -2.53 2.18 -2.59
C ARG A 7 -4.00 2.06 -2.97
N HIS A 8 -4.74 1.22 -2.24
CA HIS A 8 -6.19 1.09 -2.41
C HIS A 8 -6.91 2.44 -2.37
N THR A 9 -8.14 2.49 -2.88
CA THR A 9 -8.98 3.68 -2.90
C THR A 9 -9.49 4.05 -1.51
N ALA A 10 -10.10 5.23 -1.38
CA ALA A 10 -10.56 5.77 -0.11
C ALA A 10 -11.59 4.83 0.58
N VAL A 11 -11.55 4.83 1.90
CA VAL A 11 -12.42 4.05 2.77
C VAL A 11 -13.34 4.96 3.56
N TYR A 12 -14.56 4.51 3.82
CA TYR A 12 -15.52 5.22 4.67
C TYR A 12 -15.17 5.00 6.15
N ASN A 13 -14.53 5.98 6.74
CA ASN A 13 -14.05 5.92 8.13
C ASN A 13 -14.35 7.21 8.91
N PRO A 14 -15.64 7.58 9.08
CA PRO A 14 -16.02 8.83 9.74
C PRO A 14 -15.63 8.87 11.22
N ASN A 15 -15.52 7.72 11.86
CA ASN A 15 -15.16 7.60 13.28
C ASN A 15 -13.63 7.55 13.51
N LYS A 16 -12.81 7.71 12.47
CA LYS A 16 -11.34 7.64 12.56
C LYS A 16 -10.87 6.38 13.28
N LEU A 17 -11.42 5.23 12.88
CA LEU A 17 -11.03 3.94 13.44
C LEU A 17 -9.58 3.60 13.03
N CYS A 18 -8.85 3.03 13.98
CA CYS A 18 -7.61 2.34 13.68
C CYS A 18 -7.94 1.05 12.90
N TYR A 19 -7.35 0.87 11.74
CA TYR A 19 -7.55 -0.33 10.93
C TYR A 19 -6.28 -0.65 10.14
N GLY A 20 -5.97 -1.90 10.05
CA GLY A 20 -4.87 -2.42 9.25
C GLY A 20 -5.31 -3.72 8.60
N GLN A 21 -5.51 -4.76 9.39
CA GLN A 21 -5.95 -6.07 8.91
C GLN A 21 -7.44 -6.35 9.18
N SER A 22 -8.22 -5.34 9.52
CA SER A 22 -9.68 -5.40 9.54
C SER A 22 -10.28 -4.95 8.20
N GLU A 23 -11.43 -5.53 7.84
CA GLU A 23 -12.22 -5.02 6.73
C GLU A 23 -12.94 -3.73 7.14
N ILE A 24 -12.87 -2.73 6.27
CA ILE A 24 -13.54 -1.45 6.43
C ILE A 24 -14.29 -1.10 5.15
N PRO A 25 -15.49 -0.52 5.22
CA PRO A 25 -16.24 -0.12 4.04
C PRO A 25 -15.45 0.85 3.16
N LEU A 26 -15.61 0.70 1.85
CA LEU A 26 -15.13 1.71 0.89
C LEU A 26 -16.06 2.91 0.89
N GLU A 27 -15.53 4.07 0.49
CA GLU A 27 -16.36 5.24 0.17
C GLU A 27 -17.36 4.88 -0.93
N GLU A 28 -18.52 5.57 -0.97
CA GLU A 28 -19.57 5.29 -1.94
C GLU A 28 -19.08 5.44 -3.39
N ASN A 29 -18.23 6.42 -3.61
CA ASN A 29 -17.65 6.73 -4.91
C ASN A 29 -16.21 6.20 -5.11
N PHE A 30 -15.87 5.07 -4.46
CA PHE A 30 -14.52 4.51 -4.48
C PHE A 30 -13.98 4.18 -5.89
N THR A 31 -14.84 4.07 -6.88
CA THR A 31 -14.45 3.78 -8.28
C THR A 31 -14.05 5.03 -9.07
N VAL A 32 -14.25 6.23 -8.54
CA VAL A 32 -13.98 7.48 -9.27
C VAL A 32 -12.53 7.61 -9.76
N ASP A 33 -11.59 7.02 -9.03
CA ASP A 33 -10.16 7.06 -9.36
C ASP A 33 -9.73 5.88 -10.27
N PHE A 34 -10.60 4.92 -10.56
CA PHE A 34 -10.23 3.67 -11.27
C PHE A 34 -9.74 3.92 -12.68
N ASP A 35 -10.48 4.72 -13.46
CA ASP A 35 -10.10 5.05 -14.84
C ASP A 35 -8.82 5.89 -14.84
N TRP A 36 -8.71 6.87 -13.92
CA TRP A 36 -7.51 7.68 -13.77
C TRP A 36 -6.28 6.78 -13.49
N ILE A 37 -6.38 5.82 -12.56
CA ILE A 37 -5.31 4.88 -12.26
C ILE A 37 -4.95 4.08 -13.51
N LYS A 38 -5.94 3.51 -14.20
CA LYS A 38 -5.74 2.72 -15.42
C LYS A 38 -5.03 3.51 -16.51
N ASP A 39 -5.42 4.76 -16.74
CA ASP A 39 -4.84 5.62 -17.78
C ASP A 39 -3.38 6.02 -17.51
N HIS A 40 -2.96 5.97 -16.23
CA HIS A 40 -1.58 6.30 -15.82
C HIS A 40 -0.67 5.08 -15.65
N LEU A 41 -1.21 3.88 -15.86
CA LEU A 41 -0.44 2.64 -15.90
C LEU A 41 -0.10 2.30 -17.36
N GLN A 42 1.17 2.07 -17.62
CA GLN A 42 1.63 1.58 -18.94
C GLN A 42 1.54 0.05 -18.99
N LEU A 43 0.30 -0.45 -18.96
CA LEU A 43 0.03 -1.90 -18.92
C LEU A 43 0.37 -2.57 -20.27
N LYS A 44 1.00 -3.73 -20.18
CA LYS A 44 1.23 -4.66 -21.30
C LYS A 44 0.30 -5.85 -21.17
N GLU A 45 0.12 -6.62 -22.23
CA GLU A 45 -0.75 -7.81 -22.23
C GLU A 45 -0.31 -8.88 -21.22
N ASP A 46 1.00 -8.98 -20.97
CA ASP A 46 1.62 -9.93 -20.05
C ASP A 46 1.85 -9.36 -18.64
N THR A 47 1.33 -8.17 -18.32
CA THR A 47 1.46 -7.56 -17.00
C THR A 47 0.84 -8.45 -15.93
N LEU A 48 1.60 -8.73 -14.88
CA LEU A 48 1.14 -9.53 -13.74
C LEU A 48 0.53 -8.64 -12.65
N PHE A 49 -0.53 -9.15 -12.03
CA PHE A 49 -1.23 -8.44 -10.96
C PHE A 49 -1.18 -9.23 -9.65
N TYR A 50 -0.78 -8.53 -8.58
CA TYR A 50 -0.80 -9.03 -7.21
C TYR A 50 -1.62 -8.09 -6.33
N SER A 51 -2.30 -8.63 -5.34
CA SER A 51 -3.14 -7.85 -4.44
C SER A 51 -3.05 -8.33 -3.00
N SER A 52 -3.10 -7.39 -2.07
CA SER A 52 -3.54 -7.70 -0.71
C SER A 52 -4.93 -8.36 -0.77
N PRO A 53 -5.23 -9.36 0.09
CA PRO A 53 -6.51 -10.06 0.08
C PRO A 53 -7.70 -9.19 0.52
N PHE A 54 -7.48 -8.00 1.11
CA PHE A 54 -8.56 -7.14 1.58
C PHE A 54 -9.39 -6.53 0.44
N ARG A 55 -10.71 -6.45 0.66
CA ARG A 55 -11.67 -5.98 -0.37
C ARG A 55 -11.32 -4.59 -0.94
N ARG A 56 -10.76 -3.69 -0.13
CA ARG A 56 -10.31 -2.37 -0.56
C ARG A 56 -9.19 -2.40 -1.61
N CYS A 57 -8.42 -3.50 -1.66
CA CYS A 57 -7.41 -3.74 -2.72
C CYS A 57 -7.99 -4.56 -3.86
N THR A 58 -8.70 -5.66 -3.56
CA THR A 58 -9.20 -6.59 -4.58
C THR A 58 -10.23 -5.97 -5.51
N LYS A 59 -11.01 -4.97 -5.07
CA LYS A 59 -11.94 -4.25 -5.94
C LYS A 59 -11.24 -3.53 -7.09
N LEU A 60 -10.12 -2.87 -6.80
CA LEU A 60 -9.32 -2.22 -7.84
C LEU A 60 -8.55 -3.25 -8.67
N ALA A 61 -8.05 -4.33 -8.04
CA ALA A 61 -7.39 -5.42 -8.75
C ALA A 61 -8.32 -6.05 -9.79
N ASN A 62 -9.56 -6.37 -9.43
CA ASN A 62 -10.57 -6.91 -10.35
C ASN A 62 -10.75 -6.01 -11.58
N PHE A 63 -10.88 -4.71 -11.36
CA PHE A 63 -11.09 -3.74 -12.45
C PHE A 63 -9.89 -3.65 -13.39
N LEU A 64 -8.67 -3.59 -12.84
CA LEU A 64 -7.45 -3.39 -13.64
C LEU A 64 -7.04 -4.65 -14.40
N SER A 65 -7.26 -5.85 -13.83
CA SER A 65 -6.77 -7.12 -14.35
C SER A 65 -7.85 -7.98 -15.03
N ASN A 66 -9.11 -7.52 -15.10
CA ASN A 66 -10.26 -8.34 -15.48
C ASN A 66 -10.31 -9.66 -14.67
N ASP A 67 -10.21 -9.56 -13.35
CA ASP A 67 -10.21 -10.67 -12.39
C ASP A 67 -9.00 -11.62 -12.48
N GLN A 68 -7.96 -11.25 -13.22
CA GLN A 68 -6.73 -12.05 -13.38
C GLN A 68 -5.60 -11.53 -12.47
N TYR A 69 -5.68 -11.82 -11.18
CA TYR A 69 -4.65 -11.44 -10.20
C TYR A 69 -4.45 -12.54 -9.16
N LYS A 70 -3.29 -12.48 -8.49
CA LYS A 70 -2.97 -13.35 -7.35
C LYS A 70 -3.06 -12.54 -6.06
N THR A 71 -3.55 -13.13 -4.99
CA THR A 71 -3.49 -12.52 -3.65
C THR A 71 -2.30 -13.06 -2.87
N ASP A 72 -1.65 -12.18 -2.09
CA ASP A 72 -0.57 -12.59 -1.18
C ASP A 72 -0.78 -11.93 0.19
N PRO A 73 -0.80 -12.70 1.29
CA PRO A 73 -0.98 -12.18 2.65
C PRO A 73 0.16 -11.25 3.10
N ARG A 74 1.35 -11.36 2.52
CA ARG A 74 2.49 -10.47 2.82
C ARG A 74 2.23 -9.03 2.36
N LEU A 75 1.23 -8.81 1.49
CA LEU A 75 0.81 -7.49 1.02
C LEU A 75 -0.25 -6.82 1.92
N THR A 76 -0.62 -7.42 3.04
CA THR A 76 -1.58 -6.83 3.98
C THR A 76 -0.98 -5.63 4.73
N GLU A 77 -1.84 -4.72 5.22
CA GLU A 77 -1.42 -3.57 6.04
C GLU A 77 -0.91 -4.04 7.41
N LEU A 78 -0.27 -3.15 8.15
CA LEU A 78 0.17 -3.36 9.52
C LEU A 78 -1.00 -3.88 10.39
N ASN A 79 -0.76 -4.97 11.11
CA ASN A 79 -1.73 -5.50 12.06
C ASN A 79 -1.67 -4.68 13.37
N PHE A 80 -2.71 -3.89 13.62
CA PHE A 80 -2.79 -3.07 14.84
C PHE A 80 -3.30 -3.85 16.07
N GLY A 81 -3.55 -5.16 15.95
CA GLY A 81 -3.90 -6.04 17.06
C GLY A 81 -5.13 -5.57 17.84
N ASP A 82 -4.98 -5.45 19.16
CA ASP A 82 -6.09 -5.04 20.04
C ASP A 82 -6.60 -3.59 19.78
N TRP A 83 -5.94 -2.80 18.92
CA TRP A 83 -6.40 -1.48 18.51
C TRP A 83 -7.32 -1.49 17.29
N GLU A 84 -7.34 -2.58 16.55
CA GLU A 84 -8.18 -2.71 15.35
C GLU A 84 -9.65 -2.35 15.64
N MET A 85 -10.22 -1.53 14.78
CA MET A 85 -11.60 -1.04 14.81
C MET A 85 -11.96 -0.17 16.04
N LYS A 86 -10.98 0.31 16.79
CA LYS A 86 -11.19 1.34 17.83
C LYS A 86 -10.90 2.73 17.27
N PRO A 87 -11.66 3.76 17.66
CA PRO A 87 -11.27 5.14 17.35
C PRO A 87 -9.90 5.48 17.93
N TRP A 88 -9.04 6.13 17.17
CA TRP A 88 -7.68 6.49 17.59
C TRP A 88 -7.63 7.25 18.91
N ASN A 89 -8.61 8.14 19.16
CA ASN A 89 -8.71 8.93 20.37
C ASN A 89 -9.19 8.14 21.61
N THR A 90 -9.54 6.86 21.46
CA THR A 90 -9.91 5.97 22.57
C THR A 90 -8.79 4.99 22.96
N ILE A 91 -7.70 4.98 22.20
CA ILE A 91 -6.52 4.16 22.54
C ILE A 91 -5.85 4.80 23.75
N PRO A 92 -5.58 4.03 24.83
CA PRO A 92 -4.99 4.58 26.04
C PRO A 92 -3.60 5.19 25.75
N GLU A 93 -3.35 6.39 26.27
CA GLU A 93 -2.08 7.12 26.07
C GLU A 93 -0.86 6.27 26.46
N LYS A 94 -0.97 5.51 27.57
CA LYS A 94 0.09 4.59 28.03
C LYS A 94 0.45 3.48 27.01
N GLU A 95 -0.43 3.19 26.04
CA GLU A 95 -0.19 2.24 24.96
C GLU A 95 0.25 2.96 23.69
N LEU A 96 -0.37 4.11 23.41
CA LEU A 96 -0.11 4.88 22.20
C LEU A 96 1.26 5.59 22.21
N THR A 97 1.63 6.21 23.35
CA THR A 97 2.88 6.98 23.46
C THR A 97 4.13 6.14 23.16
N PRO A 98 4.34 4.94 23.77
CA PRO A 98 5.51 4.13 23.45
C PRO A 98 5.56 3.71 21.98
N TRP A 99 4.40 3.47 21.36
CA TRP A 99 4.34 3.16 19.93
C TRP A 99 4.70 4.38 19.07
N MET A 100 4.23 5.57 19.41
CA MET A 100 4.57 6.79 18.68
C MET A 100 6.05 7.14 18.78
N GLU A 101 6.70 6.82 19.90
CA GLU A 101 8.13 7.06 20.13
C GLU A 101 9.01 6.06 19.37
N ASP A 102 8.55 4.81 19.22
CA ASP A 102 9.29 3.75 18.52
C ASP A 102 8.35 2.78 17.77
N PHE A 103 7.61 3.29 16.79
CA PHE A 103 6.70 2.45 16.00
C PHE A 103 7.40 1.34 15.21
N VAL A 104 8.71 1.48 14.98
CA VAL A 104 9.51 0.49 14.26
C VAL A 104 9.63 -0.80 15.06
N ASN A 105 9.97 -0.70 16.35
CA ASN A 105 10.26 -1.84 17.21
C ASN A 105 9.13 -2.16 18.19
N HIS A 106 8.31 -1.17 18.55
CA HIS A 106 7.23 -1.37 19.50
C HIS A 106 6.09 -2.19 18.89
N ARG A 107 5.97 -3.45 19.35
CA ARG A 107 4.93 -4.37 18.90
C ARG A 107 3.61 -4.08 19.62
N MET A 108 2.56 -3.90 18.83
CA MET A 108 1.20 -3.79 19.37
C MET A 108 0.73 -5.12 19.93
N LYS A 109 -0.06 -5.07 20.99
CA LYS A 109 -0.60 -6.27 21.62
C LYS A 109 -1.47 -7.06 20.63
N LYS A 110 -1.13 -8.33 20.40
CA LYS A 110 -1.71 -9.22 19.38
C LYS A 110 -1.58 -8.72 17.93
N GLY A 111 -0.67 -7.78 17.71
CA GLY A 111 -0.41 -7.20 16.40
C GLY A 111 1.05 -7.32 15.98
N GLU A 112 1.42 -6.48 15.05
CA GLU A 112 2.76 -6.35 14.50
C GLU A 112 3.45 -5.09 15.05
N ASN A 113 4.76 -5.01 14.89
CA ASN A 113 5.49 -3.75 14.81
C ASN A 113 5.79 -3.45 13.32
N PHE A 114 6.39 -2.30 13.03
CA PHE A 114 6.66 -1.93 11.64
C PHE A 114 7.76 -2.78 10.99
N ASN A 115 8.70 -3.35 11.79
CA ASN A 115 9.69 -4.30 11.28
C ASN A 115 9.04 -5.58 10.77
N ASP A 116 8.03 -6.14 11.45
CA ASP A 116 7.35 -7.35 10.98
C ASP A 116 6.70 -7.12 9.60
N LEU A 117 6.04 -5.97 9.43
CA LEU A 117 5.46 -5.59 8.15
C LEU A 117 6.55 -5.42 7.09
N TYR A 118 7.65 -4.74 7.44
CA TYR A 118 8.79 -4.53 6.54
C TYR A 118 9.36 -5.87 6.08
N GLU A 119 9.69 -6.77 6.99
CA GLU A 119 10.30 -8.06 6.67
C GLU A 119 9.45 -8.87 5.69
N ARG A 120 8.11 -8.99 5.93
CA ARG A 120 7.23 -9.73 5.02
C ARG A 120 7.04 -9.04 3.67
N ALA A 121 7.01 -7.71 3.64
CA ALA A 121 6.90 -6.94 2.40
C ALA A 121 8.16 -7.08 1.54
N ILE A 122 9.35 -7.06 2.16
CA ILE A 122 10.61 -7.23 1.45
C ILE A 122 10.78 -8.68 0.98
N GLN A 123 10.43 -9.66 1.80
CA GLN A 123 10.44 -11.07 1.36
C GLN A 123 9.58 -11.28 0.10
N PHE A 124 8.38 -10.67 0.05
CA PHE A 124 7.54 -10.71 -1.15
C PHE A 124 8.22 -10.03 -2.34
N TYR A 125 8.81 -8.85 -2.15
CA TYR A 125 9.46 -8.07 -3.20
C TYR A 125 10.67 -8.79 -3.79
N GLU A 126 11.54 -9.38 -2.97
CA GLU A 126 12.73 -10.11 -3.39
C GLU A 126 12.36 -11.40 -4.15
N GLU A 127 11.37 -12.16 -3.66
CA GLU A 127 10.84 -13.33 -4.37
C GLU A 127 10.33 -12.92 -5.76
N LEU A 128 9.51 -11.88 -5.81
CA LEU A 128 8.93 -11.37 -7.04
C LEU A 128 10.00 -10.96 -8.06
N THR A 129 11.00 -10.20 -7.64
CA THR A 129 12.08 -9.72 -8.52
C THR A 129 13.05 -10.82 -8.95
N SER A 130 13.10 -11.94 -8.21
CA SER A 130 13.93 -13.09 -8.56
C SER A 130 13.24 -14.07 -9.52
N THR A 131 11.91 -14.08 -9.57
CA THR A 131 11.14 -15.08 -10.34
C THR A 131 10.45 -14.51 -11.55
N GLU A 132 10.07 -13.24 -11.55
CA GLU A 132 9.27 -12.61 -12.60
C GLU A 132 10.13 -11.71 -13.49
N THR A 133 9.74 -11.63 -14.75
CA THR A 133 10.40 -10.78 -15.76
C THR A 133 9.45 -9.78 -16.42
N GLN A 134 8.15 -9.99 -16.27
CA GLN A 134 7.10 -9.12 -16.80
C GLN A 134 6.95 -7.86 -15.96
N ASP A 135 6.23 -6.86 -16.47
CA ASP A 135 5.81 -5.72 -15.69
C ASP A 135 4.74 -6.14 -14.64
N ILE A 136 4.74 -5.50 -13.48
CA ILE A 136 3.96 -5.95 -12.32
C ILE A 136 3.17 -4.79 -11.73
N VAL A 137 1.93 -5.07 -11.35
CA VAL A 137 1.07 -4.16 -10.57
C VAL A 137 0.74 -4.80 -9.22
N ILE A 138 0.99 -4.08 -8.14
CA ILE A 138 0.77 -4.51 -6.77
C ILE A 138 -0.25 -3.58 -6.10
N LEU A 139 -1.44 -4.10 -5.80
CA LEU A 139 -2.51 -3.40 -5.10
C LEU A 139 -2.37 -3.66 -3.60
N THR A 140 -2.04 -2.61 -2.82
CA THR A 140 -1.68 -2.79 -1.42
C THR A 140 -2.01 -1.55 -0.56
N HIS A 141 -1.27 -1.33 0.49
CA HIS A 141 -1.50 -0.34 1.55
C HIS A 141 -0.29 0.58 1.74
N ALA A 142 -0.49 1.65 2.49
CA ALA A 142 0.53 2.65 2.71
C ALA A 142 1.77 2.11 3.43
N GLY A 143 1.60 1.23 4.44
CA GLY A 143 2.71 0.63 5.17
C GLY A 143 3.61 -0.21 4.28
N VAL A 144 3.02 -1.08 3.43
CA VAL A 144 3.75 -1.92 2.49
C VAL A 144 4.52 -1.08 1.46
N ILE A 145 3.87 -0.04 0.89
CA ILE A 145 4.51 0.86 -0.09
C ILE A 145 5.69 1.59 0.56
N ARG A 146 5.52 2.10 1.79
CA ARG A 146 6.62 2.72 2.55
C ARG A 146 7.77 1.76 2.78
N SER A 147 7.47 0.52 3.18
CA SER A 147 8.47 -0.52 3.43
C SER A 147 9.31 -0.83 2.19
N ILE A 148 8.68 -1.14 1.07
CA ILE A 148 9.38 -1.45 -0.19
C ILE A 148 10.17 -0.22 -0.68
N THR A 149 9.60 0.99 -0.59
CA THR A 149 10.28 2.21 -1.01
C THR A 149 11.49 2.51 -0.10
N SER A 150 11.35 2.33 1.21
CA SER A 150 12.45 2.50 2.17
C SER A 150 13.58 1.51 1.91
N TYR A 151 13.26 0.26 1.62
CA TYR A 151 14.25 -0.77 1.27
C TYR A 151 15.09 -0.37 0.04
N ILE A 152 14.42 0.04 -1.04
CA ILE A 152 15.10 0.40 -2.28
C ILE A 152 15.98 1.64 -2.13
N LEU A 153 15.56 2.60 -1.32
CA LEU A 153 16.26 3.86 -1.10
C LEU A 153 17.29 3.81 0.04
N ASP A 154 17.43 2.68 0.74
CA ASP A 154 18.20 2.57 1.99
C ASP A 154 17.78 3.67 3.00
N PHE A 155 16.46 3.90 3.07
CA PHE A 155 15.86 4.97 3.87
C PHE A 155 15.48 4.45 5.25
N PRO A 156 15.91 5.12 6.34
CA PRO A 156 15.64 4.65 7.69
C PRO A 156 14.14 4.46 7.97
N LEU A 157 13.76 3.31 8.53
CA LEU A 157 12.36 2.98 8.80
C LEU A 157 11.69 3.95 9.77
N GLU A 158 12.45 4.55 10.70
CA GLU A 158 11.96 5.57 11.64
C GLU A 158 11.47 6.83 10.92
N LYS A 159 11.87 7.00 9.66
CA LYS A 159 11.44 8.10 8.79
C LYS A 159 10.40 7.70 7.75
N ALA A 160 9.96 6.43 7.72
CA ALA A 160 9.07 5.91 6.69
C ALA A 160 7.75 6.73 6.56
N PHE A 161 7.25 7.30 7.65
CA PHE A 161 6.06 8.17 7.61
C PHE A 161 6.30 9.54 6.97
N ASN A 162 7.56 9.94 6.69
CA ASN A 162 7.86 11.12 5.88
C ASN A 162 7.57 10.86 4.39
N LEU A 163 7.45 9.61 3.97
CA LEU A 163 7.00 9.26 2.63
C LEU A 163 5.48 9.35 2.58
N GLN A 164 4.96 10.34 1.87
CA GLN A 164 3.53 10.46 1.66
C GLN A 164 3.05 9.38 0.69
N VAL A 165 1.94 8.73 1.04
CA VAL A 165 1.27 7.73 0.22
C VAL A 165 -0.24 7.94 0.37
N ASP A 166 -0.85 8.64 -0.58
CA ASP A 166 -2.28 8.97 -0.57
C ASP A 166 -3.12 7.80 -1.09
N TYR A 167 -4.43 7.79 -0.80
CA TYR A 167 -5.35 6.84 -1.43
C TYR A 167 -5.31 6.98 -2.94
N SER A 168 -5.46 5.88 -3.65
CA SER A 168 -5.42 5.82 -5.12
C SER A 168 -4.09 6.28 -5.73
N SER A 169 -3.04 6.44 -4.94
CA SER A 169 -1.74 6.86 -5.45
C SER A 169 -0.98 5.70 -6.09
N ILE A 170 -0.19 6.05 -7.10
CA ILE A 170 0.71 5.16 -7.83
C ILE A 170 2.16 5.54 -7.48
N SER A 171 2.96 4.56 -7.12
CA SER A 171 4.42 4.67 -7.06
C SER A 171 5.00 3.72 -8.10
N LYS A 172 5.96 4.18 -8.89
CA LYS A 172 6.62 3.39 -9.92
C LYS A 172 8.06 3.10 -9.54
N LEU A 173 8.40 1.83 -9.65
CA LEU A 173 9.75 1.31 -9.51
C LEU A 173 10.20 0.71 -10.84
N GLU A 174 11.51 0.68 -11.06
CA GLU A 174 12.13 -0.08 -12.12
C GLU A 174 13.13 -1.05 -11.52
N TYR A 175 13.09 -2.30 -11.99
CA TYR A 175 14.07 -3.32 -11.62
C TYR A 175 14.89 -3.75 -12.83
N ASP A 176 16.20 -3.65 -12.69
CA ASP A 176 17.18 -4.16 -13.67
C ASP A 176 17.69 -5.53 -13.19
N ALA A 177 17.19 -6.60 -13.81
CA ALA A 177 17.55 -7.97 -13.45
C ALA A 177 19.02 -8.28 -13.71
N LYS A 178 19.67 -7.60 -14.69
CA LYS A 178 21.08 -7.83 -15.01
C LYS A 178 22.01 -7.35 -13.90
N ASN A 179 21.70 -6.19 -13.33
CA ASN A 179 22.50 -5.57 -12.28
C ASN A 179 21.91 -5.79 -10.88
N GLN A 180 20.74 -6.45 -10.78
CA GLN A 180 19.98 -6.63 -9.54
C GLN A 180 19.73 -5.31 -8.82
N LEU A 181 19.40 -4.27 -9.58
CA LEU A 181 19.25 -2.91 -9.08
C LEU A 181 17.81 -2.43 -9.22
N SER A 182 17.24 -1.96 -8.12
CA SER A 182 15.95 -1.30 -8.08
C SER A 182 16.11 0.22 -8.07
N LYS A 183 15.19 0.92 -8.74
CA LYS A 183 15.11 2.39 -8.74
C LYS A 183 13.68 2.83 -8.42
N VAL A 184 13.54 3.86 -7.61
CA VAL A 184 12.28 4.57 -7.44
C VAL A 184 12.20 5.65 -8.52
N VAL A 185 11.23 5.52 -9.43
CA VAL A 185 11.03 6.49 -10.52
C VAL A 185 10.23 7.67 -10.05
N TYR A 186 9.11 7.39 -9.37
CA TYR A 186 8.30 8.37 -8.66
C TYR A 186 7.49 7.70 -7.54
N THR A 187 7.03 8.50 -6.59
CA THR A 187 6.13 8.07 -5.52
C THR A 187 4.91 8.97 -5.47
N ASN A 188 3.82 8.43 -4.94
CA ASN A 188 2.60 9.16 -4.60
C ASN A 188 1.96 9.96 -5.75
N LEU A 189 2.07 9.49 -6.98
CA LEU A 189 1.37 10.09 -8.11
C LEU A 189 -0.13 9.84 -7.95
N ASN A 190 -0.95 10.91 -7.96
CA ASN A 190 -2.41 10.81 -7.80
C ASN A 190 -3.13 11.91 -8.61
N ALA A 191 -4.43 11.80 -8.74
CA ALA A 191 -5.24 12.76 -9.54
C ALA A 191 -5.07 14.22 -9.10
N ALA A 192 -4.89 14.47 -7.80
CA ALA A 192 -4.70 15.83 -7.29
C ALA A 192 -3.36 16.43 -7.74
N SER A 193 -2.34 15.60 -8.01
CA SER A 193 -1.04 16.05 -8.54
C SER A 193 -1.14 16.73 -9.90
N PHE A 194 -2.22 16.49 -10.64
CA PHE A 194 -2.51 17.09 -11.95
C PHE A 194 -3.56 18.19 -11.90
N GLY A 195 -3.96 18.66 -10.71
CA GLY A 195 -5.02 19.67 -10.57
C GLY A 195 -6.41 19.15 -10.98
N ILE A 196 -6.57 17.84 -11.10
CA ILE A 196 -7.87 17.22 -11.36
C ILE A 196 -8.61 17.23 -10.02
N ALA A 197 -9.38 18.30 -9.79
CA ALA A 197 -10.26 18.37 -8.63
C ALA A 197 -11.24 17.17 -8.68
N LYS A 198 -11.37 16.43 -7.58
CA LYS A 198 -12.46 15.46 -7.44
C LYS A 198 -13.75 16.20 -7.77
N LYS A 199 -14.42 15.84 -8.86
CA LYS A 199 -15.80 16.27 -9.09
C LYS A 199 -16.61 15.70 -7.94
N ILE A 200 -16.88 16.53 -6.94
CA ILE A 200 -17.93 16.27 -5.96
C ILE A 200 -19.20 16.33 -6.81
N ILE A 201 -19.81 15.19 -7.04
CA ILE A 201 -21.15 15.13 -7.62
C ILE A 201 -22.05 15.53 -6.45
N ASP A 202 -22.57 16.77 -6.52
CA ASP A 202 -23.61 17.28 -5.63
C ASP A 202 -24.90 16.45 -5.79
#